data_e49a91d6ece13e39b89e3850b766ff56
#
_entry.id   e49a91d6ece13e39b89e3850b766ff56
#
_cell.length_a   1.000
_cell.length_b   1.000
_cell.length_c   1.000
_cell.angle_alpha   90.00
_cell.angle_beta   90.00
_cell.angle_gamma   90.00
#
_symmetry.space_group_name_H-M   'P 1'
#
loop_
_entity.id
_entity.type
_entity.pdbx_description
1 polymer ?
#
loop_
_entity_poly.entity_id
_entity_poly.type
_entity_poly.pdbx_seq_one_letter_code
_entity_poly.pdbx_strand_id
1 'polypeptide(L)'
;MRKIAGLFLTLILLSASAGCLAEEIQGELEEPDTEEKRYTFTLPTLGRDVDGGSMLDLTSELEQAPILLFWVSSQCQGCHEWTEGIRDSNLNYSIIQPVTIHRYGNFETSEKIMQVYGNNSSDHYSPWPVVVDAHSRLALDFDTREPSELSVVEAFGNLPTPSLILLDKNGNIVWEASSYWYSADQLEEAGRVASGLSD
;
A
#
# COMPACT_ATOMS: atom_id res chain seq x y z
N MET A 1 -13.05 29.24 89.07
CA MET A 1 -11.80 29.21 89.87
C MET A 1 -10.78 28.33 89.23
N ARG A 2 -9.55 28.79 89.19
CA ARG A 2 -8.28 28.17 88.78
C ARG A 2 -7.95 28.12 87.30
N LYS A 3 -7.10 29.09 86.99
CA LYS A 3 -6.20 29.21 85.83
C LYS A 3 -5.11 28.11 85.91
N ILE A 4 -4.73 27.52 84.78
CA ILE A 4 -3.39 26.99 84.59
C ILE A 4 -2.93 27.36 83.17
N ALA A 5 -1.86 28.09 83.13
CA ALA A 5 -1.11 28.45 81.96
C ALA A 5 -0.30 27.25 81.44
N GLY A 6 -0.27 27.05 80.23
CA GLY A 6 0.55 26.04 79.54
C GLY A 6 1.39 26.67 78.43
N LEU A 7 2.64 26.60 78.69
CA LEU A 7 3.81 27.13 78.00
C LEU A 7 3.92 26.69 76.55
N PHE A 8 3.94 27.64 75.60
CA PHE A 8 4.22 27.35 74.18
C PHE A 8 5.73 27.26 74.00
N LEU A 9 6.20 26.08 73.73
CA LEU A 9 7.56 25.83 73.29
C LEU A 9 7.59 25.85 71.74
N THR A 10 8.03 26.94 71.17
CA THR A 10 8.27 27.09 69.75
C THR A 10 9.57 26.39 69.36
N LEU A 11 9.45 25.26 68.68
CA LEU A 11 10.57 24.56 68.07
C LEU A 11 10.68 25.03 66.64
N ILE A 12 11.71 25.87 66.37
CA ILE A 12 12.04 26.30 65.02
C ILE A 12 12.90 25.18 64.39
N LEU A 13 12.34 24.43 63.46
CA LEU A 13 13.08 23.52 62.59
C LEU A 13 13.54 24.28 61.37
N LEU A 14 14.85 24.58 61.30
CA LEU A 14 15.49 24.96 60.04
C LEU A 14 15.55 23.74 59.13
N SER A 15 14.69 23.70 58.12
CA SER A 15 14.81 22.80 57.02
C SER A 15 15.73 23.44 55.95
N ALA A 16 16.97 22.93 55.87
CA ALA A 16 17.86 23.22 54.77
C ALA A 16 17.28 22.58 53.50
N SER A 17 16.70 23.40 52.63
CA SER A 17 16.31 22.99 51.30
C SER A 17 17.57 22.89 50.42
N ALA A 18 18.09 21.67 50.26
CA ALA A 18 18.98 21.35 49.16
C ALA A 18 18.20 21.47 47.86
N GLY A 19 18.33 22.61 47.19
CA GLY A 19 17.82 22.80 45.84
C GLY A 19 18.58 21.90 44.88
N CYS A 20 18.00 20.76 44.48
CA CYS A 20 18.39 20.14 43.24
C CYS A 20 17.85 21.03 42.12
N LEU A 21 18.74 21.72 41.43
CA LEU A 21 18.49 22.21 40.09
C LEU A 21 18.29 20.98 39.19
N ALA A 22 17.04 20.55 39.06
CA ALA A 22 16.66 19.73 37.94
C ALA A 22 16.65 20.63 36.71
N GLU A 23 17.72 20.57 35.95
CA GLU A 23 17.75 21.07 34.58
C GLU A 23 16.70 20.25 33.81
N GLU A 24 15.53 20.84 33.60
CA GLU A 24 14.53 20.32 32.68
C GLU A 24 15.19 20.32 31.30
N ILE A 25 15.76 19.16 30.95
CA ILE A 25 16.03 18.84 29.54
C ILE A 25 14.65 18.66 28.94
N GLN A 26 14.05 19.72 28.43
CA GLN A 26 13.03 19.68 27.40
C GLN A 26 13.72 19.14 26.13
N GLY A 27 14.01 17.84 26.13
CA GLY A 27 14.15 17.10 24.90
C GLY A 27 12.79 17.14 24.27
N GLU A 28 12.59 18.04 23.33
CA GLU A 28 11.58 17.97 22.31
C GLU A 28 11.76 16.57 21.70
N LEU A 29 10.90 15.63 22.11
CA LEU A 29 10.78 14.36 21.42
C LEU A 29 10.27 14.77 20.04
N GLU A 30 11.17 14.94 19.08
CA GLU A 30 10.82 14.87 17.69
C GLU A 30 10.14 13.52 17.54
N GLU A 31 8.80 13.53 17.46
CA GLU A 31 8.08 12.36 16.97
C GLU A 31 8.73 12.04 15.63
N PRO A 32 9.22 10.81 15.44
CA PRO A 32 9.78 10.47 14.14
C PRO A 32 8.70 10.78 13.13
N ASP A 33 9.01 11.64 12.18
CA ASP A 33 8.19 11.91 11.01
C ASP A 33 8.07 10.58 10.27
N THR A 34 7.07 9.79 10.66
CA THR A 34 6.75 8.52 10.03
C THR A 34 5.92 8.83 8.80
N GLU A 35 6.50 9.57 7.85
CA GLU A 35 5.97 9.51 6.49
C GLU A 35 5.95 8.04 6.09
N GLU A 36 4.76 7.53 5.87
CA GLU A 36 4.58 6.13 5.45
C GLU A 36 5.35 5.93 4.15
N LYS A 37 6.37 5.06 4.21
CA LYS A 37 7.31 4.88 3.11
C LYS A 37 6.56 4.34 1.91
N ARG A 38 6.61 5.08 0.79
CA ARG A 38 5.97 4.74 -0.46
C ARG A 38 6.92 3.98 -1.37
N TYR A 39 6.39 3.04 -2.13
CA TYR A 39 7.17 2.21 -3.02
C TYR A 39 6.63 2.25 -4.44
N THR A 40 7.54 2.00 -5.37
CA THR A 40 7.25 1.81 -6.79
C THR A 40 8.06 0.63 -7.32
N PHE A 41 7.91 0.33 -8.61
CA PHE A 41 8.64 -0.76 -9.24
C PHE A 41 8.78 -0.57 -10.75
N THR A 42 9.76 -1.27 -11.32
CA THR A 42 9.85 -1.55 -12.76
C THR A 42 9.91 -3.06 -12.93
N LEU A 43 8.85 -3.68 -13.44
CA LEU A 43 8.69 -5.12 -13.55
C LEU A 43 8.56 -5.58 -15.00
N PRO A 44 9.02 -6.81 -15.34
CA PRO A 44 8.71 -7.43 -16.61
C PRO A 44 7.21 -7.63 -16.78
N THR A 45 6.73 -7.46 -17.99
CA THR A 45 5.37 -7.81 -18.40
C THR A 45 5.32 -9.21 -19.02
N LEU A 46 4.13 -9.68 -19.40
CA LEU A 46 3.99 -10.87 -20.23
C LEU A 46 4.43 -10.64 -21.69
N GLY A 47 4.71 -9.39 -22.10
CA GLY A 47 5.19 -9.04 -23.43
C GLY A 47 4.13 -9.06 -24.52
N ARG A 48 2.85 -8.87 -24.16
CA ARG A 48 1.73 -8.75 -25.09
C ARG A 48 1.62 -7.30 -25.60
N ASP A 49 0.94 -7.09 -26.72
CA ASP A 49 0.72 -5.73 -27.26
C ASP A 49 0.01 -4.83 -26.24
N VAL A 50 -0.94 -5.38 -25.47
CA VAL A 50 -1.69 -4.65 -24.44
C VAL A 50 -0.86 -4.29 -23.20
N ASP A 51 0.31 -4.88 -23.03
CA ASP A 51 1.20 -4.58 -21.91
C ASP A 51 2.02 -3.29 -22.13
N GLY A 52 1.97 -2.70 -23.33
CA GLY A 52 2.67 -1.47 -23.67
C GLY A 52 4.20 -1.60 -23.83
N GLY A 53 4.76 -2.80 -23.63
CA GLY A 53 6.19 -3.08 -23.69
C GLY A 53 6.59 -4.32 -22.89
N SER A 54 7.89 -4.60 -22.84
CA SER A 54 8.45 -5.73 -22.08
C SER A 54 8.65 -5.43 -20.58
N MET A 55 8.58 -4.17 -20.20
CA MET A 55 8.72 -3.68 -18.82
C MET A 55 7.62 -2.65 -18.56
N LEU A 56 7.08 -2.66 -17.35
CA LEU A 56 6.17 -1.64 -16.85
C LEU A 56 6.83 -0.90 -15.69
N ASP A 57 6.88 0.41 -15.77
CA ASP A 57 7.31 1.30 -14.70
C ASP A 57 6.09 1.94 -14.05
N LEU A 58 5.83 1.57 -12.77
CA LEU A 58 4.63 2.00 -12.06
C LEU A 58 4.53 3.53 -11.94
N THR A 59 5.65 4.24 -11.74
CA THR A 59 5.61 5.71 -11.62
C THR A 59 5.17 6.35 -12.94
N SER A 60 5.66 5.85 -14.07
CA SER A 60 5.26 6.35 -15.40
C SER A 60 3.78 6.10 -15.69
N GLU A 61 3.24 4.97 -15.22
CA GLU A 61 1.80 4.68 -15.36
C GLU A 61 0.97 5.62 -14.46
N LEU A 62 1.41 5.86 -13.21
CA LEU A 62 0.74 6.77 -12.26
C LEU A 62 0.69 8.23 -12.75
N GLU A 63 1.62 8.66 -13.61
CA GLU A 63 1.57 9.97 -14.26
C GLU A 63 0.37 10.11 -15.23
N GLN A 64 -0.15 8.98 -15.75
CA GLN A 64 -1.25 8.95 -16.71
C GLN A 64 -2.61 8.89 -16.01
N ALA A 65 -2.75 7.99 -15.02
CA ALA A 65 -3.99 7.78 -14.27
C ALA A 65 -3.71 7.10 -12.93
N PRO A 66 -4.62 7.18 -11.94
CA PRO A 66 -4.64 6.29 -10.78
C PRO A 66 -4.60 4.82 -11.20
N ILE A 67 -3.82 3.99 -10.50
CA ILE A 67 -3.59 2.58 -10.84
C ILE A 67 -4.29 1.66 -9.86
N LEU A 68 -5.14 0.77 -10.38
CA LEU A 68 -5.71 -0.34 -9.63
C LEU A 68 -4.76 -1.53 -9.72
N LEU A 69 -3.89 -1.71 -8.70
CA LEU A 69 -3.02 -2.87 -8.60
C LEU A 69 -3.83 -4.09 -8.16
N PHE A 70 -3.74 -5.16 -8.93
CA PHE A 70 -4.49 -6.38 -8.71
C PHE A 70 -3.55 -7.59 -8.57
N TRP A 71 -3.41 -8.09 -7.34
CA TRP A 71 -2.54 -9.22 -7.01
C TRP A 71 -3.23 -10.55 -7.28
N VAL A 72 -2.63 -11.38 -8.15
CA VAL A 72 -3.23 -12.62 -8.61
C VAL A 72 -2.32 -13.84 -8.48
N SER A 73 -2.94 -15.02 -8.52
CA SER A 73 -2.32 -16.31 -8.84
C SER A 73 -3.18 -17.09 -9.83
N SER A 74 -2.57 -18.08 -10.50
CA SER A 74 -3.23 -18.80 -11.59
C SER A 74 -4.40 -19.67 -11.14
N GLN A 75 -4.46 -20.07 -9.85
CA GLN A 75 -5.49 -20.95 -9.31
C GLN A 75 -6.43 -20.24 -8.32
N CYS A 76 -6.36 -18.92 -8.25
CA CYS A 76 -7.14 -18.11 -7.35
C CYS A 76 -8.54 -17.85 -7.93
N GLN A 77 -9.56 -18.53 -7.41
CA GLN A 77 -10.93 -18.40 -7.90
C GLN A 77 -11.46 -16.96 -7.81
N GLY A 78 -11.23 -16.27 -6.68
CA GLY A 78 -11.61 -14.87 -6.55
C GLY A 78 -10.89 -13.96 -7.54
N CYS A 79 -9.62 -14.29 -7.90
CA CYS A 79 -8.89 -13.54 -8.92
C CYS A 79 -9.55 -13.69 -10.31
N HIS A 80 -10.03 -14.89 -10.63
CA HIS A 80 -10.76 -15.13 -11.88
C HIS A 80 -12.02 -14.28 -11.95
N GLU A 81 -12.86 -14.31 -10.90
CA GLU A 81 -14.08 -13.51 -10.84
C GLU A 81 -13.82 -12.01 -10.90
N TRP A 82 -12.79 -11.51 -10.17
CA TRP A 82 -12.41 -10.10 -10.25
C TRP A 82 -11.92 -9.72 -11.66
N THR A 83 -11.12 -10.57 -12.32
CA THR A 83 -10.66 -10.31 -13.70
C THR A 83 -11.83 -10.18 -14.65
N GLU A 84 -12.77 -11.13 -14.61
CA GLU A 84 -13.97 -11.13 -15.44
C GLU A 84 -14.84 -9.90 -15.12
N GLY A 85 -15.07 -9.63 -13.83
CA GLY A 85 -15.89 -8.52 -13.39
C GLY A 85 -15.33 -7.16 -13.81
N ILE A 86 -14.01 -6.94 -13.67
CA ILE A 86 -13.35 -5.70 -14.13
C ILE A 86 -13.45 -5.58 -15.66
N ARG A 87 -13.13 -6.65 -16.40
CA ARG A 87 -13.16 -6.68 -17.87
C ARG A 87 -14.55 -6.37 -18.41
N ASP A 88 -15.58 -7.00 -17.82
CA ASP A 88 -16.95 -6.94 -18.30
C ASP A 88 -17.72 -5.72 -17.73
N SER A 89 -17.08 -4.95 -16.85
CA SER A 89 -17.62 -3.72 -16.28
C SER A 89 -17.54 -2.54 -17.27
N ASN A 90 -18.20 -1.44 -16.90
CA ASN A 90 -18.07 -0.15 -17.60
C ASN A 90 -16.94 0.73 -16.99
N LEU A 91 -15.88 0.12 -16.44
CA LEU A 91 -14.78 0.85 -15.87
C LEU A 91 -14.11 1.74 -16.92
N ASN A 92 -13.96 3.02 -16.61
CA ASN A 92 -13.29 3.95 -17.51
C ASN A 92 -11.77 3.90 -17.30
N TYR A 93 -11.06 3.21 -18.16
CA TYR A 93 -9.59 3.05 -18.07
C TYR A 93 -8.80 4.36 -18.25
N SER A 94 -9.43 5.45 -18.69
CA SER A 94 -8.81 6.78 -18.68
C SER A 94 -8.84 7.45 -17.29
N ILE A 95 -9.64 6.93 -16.35
CA ILE A 95 -9.76 7.44 -14.98
C ILE A 95 -9.06 6.53 -13.98
N ILE A 96 -9.12 5.22 -14.22
CA ILE A 96 -8.52 4.19 -13.36
C ILE A 96 -7.99 3.06 -14.24
N GLN A 97 -6.69 2.83 -14.19
CA GLN A 97 -6.04 1.81 -15.03
C GLN A 97 -5.72 0.56 -14.21
N PRO A 98 -6.25 -0.61 -14.56
CA PRO A 98 -5.87 -1.86 -13.92
C PRO A 98 -4.46 -2.30 -14.33
N VAL A 99 -3.71 -2.83 -13.36
CA VAL A 99 -2.45 -3.54 -13.58
C VAL A 99 -2.47 -4.81 -12.75
N THR A 100 -2.37 -5.97 -13.40
CA THR A 100 -2.33 -7.26 -12.72
C THR A 100 -0.90 -7.61 -12.32
N ILE A 101 -0.70 -8.07 -11.08
CA ILE A 101 0.59 -8.46 -10.52
C ILE A 101 0.59 -9.95 -10.16
N HIS A 102 1.50 -10.71 -10.76
CA HIS A 102 1.74 -12.10 -10.37
C HIS A 102 2.39 -12.19 -8.99
N ARG A 103 1.66 -12.74 -8.00
CA ARG A 103 2.05 -12.76 -6.60
C ARG A 103 3.06 -13.86 -6.26
N TYR A 104 2.88 -15.07 -6.78
CA TYR A 104 3.57 -16.27 -6.32
C TYR A 104 4.59 -16.82 -7.32
N GLY A 105 5.41 -15.97 -7.92
CA GLY A 105 6.44 -16.37 -8.91
C GLY A 105 7.47 -17.39 -8.41
N ASN A 106 7.53 -17.68 -7.10
CA ASN A 106 8.31 -18.75 -6.52
C ASN A 106 7.60 -20.13 -6.54
N PHE A 107 6.29 -20.17 -6.83
CA PHE A 107 5.50 -21.40 -6.92
C PHE A 107 4.82 -21.58 -8.29
N GLU A 108 4.63 -20.50 -9.02
CA GLU A 108 3.99 -20.48 -10.33
C GLU A 108 4.92 -19.85 -11.36
N THR A 109 4.87 -20.33 -12.60
CA THR A 109 5.68 -19.77 -13.68
C THR A 109 4.93 -18.68 -14.44
N SER A 110 5.68 -17.79 -15.09
CA SER A 110 5.10 -16.75 -15.97
C SER A 110 4.31 -17.33 -17.13
N GLU A 111 4.69 -18.54 -17.62
CA GLU A 111 3.93 -19.25 -18.67
C GLU A 111 2.56 -19.65 -18.17
N LYS A 112 2.43 -20.03 -16.88
CA LYS A 112 1.12 -20.36 -16.31
C LYS A 112 0.24 -19.13 -16.20
N ILE A 113 0.80 -17.99 -15.80
CA ILE A 113 0.11 -16.69 -15.78
C ILE A 113 -0.29 -16.28 -17.20
N MET A 114 0.60 -16.47 -18.20
CA MET A 114 0.30 -16.22 -19.60
C MET A 114 -0.92 -17.07 -20.07
N GLN A 115 -0.98 -18.35 -19.69
CA GLN A 115 -2.11 -19.21 -20.06
C GLN A 115 -3.44 -18.73 -19.50
N VAL A 116 -3.46 -18.22 -18.26
CA VAL A 116 -4.67 -17.82 -17.55
C VAL A 116 -5.06 -16.39 -17.90
N TYR A 117 -4.16 -15.42 -17.69
CA TYR A 117 -4.47 -14.00 -17.80
C TYR A 117 -3.97 -13.37 -19.10
N GLY A 118 -2.99 -13.99 -19.77
CA GLY A 118 -2.35 -13.45 -20.97
C GLY A 118 -2.99 -13.89 -22.29
N ASN A 119 -3.61 -15.06 -22.31
CA ASN A 119 -4.18 -15.66 -23.52
C ASN A 119 -5.59 -15.12 -23.77
N ASN A 120 -5.81 -14.45 -24.91
CA ASN A 120 -7.11 -13.89 -25.29
C ASN A 120 -8.24 -14.91 -25.52
N SER A 121 -7.89 -16.21 -25.55
CA SER A 121 -8.88 -17.31 -25.59
C SER A 121 -9.23 -17.86 -24.20
N SER A 122 -8.61 -17.31 -23.14
CA SER A 122 -8.94 -17.67 -21.76
C SER A 122 -10.16 -16.91 -21.28
N ASP A 123 -11.03 -17.57 -20.51
CA ASP A 123 -12.16 -16.92 -19.84
C ASP A 123 -11.69 -15.81 -18.89
N HIS A 124 -10.48 -15.95 -18.34
CA HIS A 124 -9.87 -15.03 -17.38
C HIS A 124 -8.87 -14.05 -18.01
N TYR A 125 -8.96 -13.82 -19.32
CA TYR A 125 -8.07 -12.88 -20.01
C TYR A 125 -8.15 -11.46 -19.45
N SER A 126 -6.99 -10.87 -19.19
CA SER A 126 -6.83 -9.47 -18.76
C SER A 126 -6.48 -8.59 -19.97
N PRO A 127 -7.38 -7.68 -20.41
CA PRO A 127 -7.11 -6.76 -21.53
C PRO A 127 -6.32 -5.50 -21.09
N TRP A 128 -5.54 -5.61 -20.02
CA TRP A 128 -4.66 -4.59 -19.44
C TRP A 128 -3.31 -5.22 -19.07
N PRO A 129 -2.28 -4.42 -18.68
CA PRO A 129 -0.95 -4.94 -18.36
C PRO A 129 -0.95 -5.99 -17.26
N VAL A 130 -0.13 -7.04 -17.48
CA VAL A 130 0.16 -8.09 -16.48
C VAL A 130 1.65 -8.14 -16.25
N VAL A 131 2.10 -7.85 -15.02
CA VAL A 131 3.49 -7.90 -14.61
C VAL A 131 3.81 -9.18 -13.84
N VAL A 132 5.05 -9.61 -13.96
CA VAL A 132 5.59 -10.83 -13.36
C VAL A 132 6.84 -10.52 -12.53
N ASP A 133 7.39 -11.53 -11.86
CA ASP A 133 8.64 -11.45 -11.07
C ASP A 133 8.59 -10.53 -9.82
N ALA A 134 7.43 -10.09 -9.39
CA ALA A 134 7.27 -9.19 -8.24
C ALA A 134 7.92 -9.71 -6.95
N HIS A 135 8.01 -11.04 -6.76
CA HIS A 135 8.60 -11.64 -5.57
C HIS A 135 10.15 -11.65 -5.59
N SER A 136 10.77 -11.59 -6.78
CA SER A 136 12.23 -11.67 -6.97
C SER A 136 12.88 -10.34 -7.31
N ARG A 137 12.10 -9.31 -7.60
CA ARG A 137 12.57 -7.97 -7.89
C ARG A 137 12.42 -7.06 -6.68
N LEU A 138 13.44 -6.24 -6.43
CA LEU A 138 13.38 -5.24 -5.38
C LEU A 138 12.42 -4.10 -5.77
N ALA A 139 11.65 -3.66 -4.79
CA ALA A 139 10.89 -2.43 -4.91
C ALA A 139 11.85 -1.24 -4.91
N LEU A 140 11.42 -0.14 -5.52
CA LEU A 140 12.11 1.12 -5.50
C LEU A 140 11.41 2.06 -4.51
N ASP A 141 12.18 2.87 -3.85
CA ASP A 141 11.65 4.01 -3.11
C ASP A 141 10.95 4.95 -4.09
N PHE A 142 9.75 5.41 -3.77
CA PHE A 142 8.92 6.17 -4.72
C PHE A 142 9.55 7.52 -5.10
N ASP A 143 10.15 8.21 -4.12
CA ASP A 143 10.66 9.57 -4.29
C ASP A 143 12.08 9.58 -4.88
N THR A 144 12.95 8.69 -4.40
CA THR A 144 14.36 8.66 -4.81
C THR A 144 14.63 7.72 -5.97
N ARG A 145 13.75 6.77 -6.25
CA ARG A 145 13.92 5.68 -7.23
C ARG A 145 15.07 4.71 -6.89
N GLU A 146 15.62 4.82 -5.70
CA GLU A 146 16.66 3.93 -5.21
C GLU A 146 16.09 2.55 -4.88
N PRO A 147 16.81 1.47 -5.14
CA PRO A 147 16.37 0.14 -4.73
C PRO A 147 16.21 0.04 -3.20
N SER A 148 15.10 -0.51 -2.76
CA SER A 148 14.89 -0.88 -1.35
C SER A 148 15.51 -2.25 -1.05
N GLU A 149 15.49 -2.67 0.23
CA GLU A 149 15.88 -4.02 0.62
C GLU A 149 14.72 -5.04 0.49
N LEU A 150 13.51 -4.56 0.18
CA LEU A 150 12.29 -5.34 0.09
C LEU A 150 12.02 -5.76 -1.36
N SER A 151 11.53 -6.98 -1.56
CA SER A 151 10.91 -7.34 -2.83
C SER A 151 9.64 -6.49 -3.05
N VAL A 152 9.18 -6.39 -4.29
CA VAL A 152 7.92 -5.68 -4.58
C VAL A 152 6.76 -6.25 -3.77
N VAL A 153 6.71 -7.57 -3.60
CA VAL A 153 5.69 -8.23 -2.79
C VAL A 153 5.75 -7.79 -1.33
N GLU A 154 6.93 -7.72 -0.72
CA GLU A 154 7.13 -7.32 0.68
C GLU A 154 6.83 -5.83 0.89
N ALA A 155 7.28 -4.99 -0.05
CA ALA A 155 7.06 -3.54 -0.02
C ALA A 155 5.58 -3.15 -0.03
N PHE A 156 4.74 -3.94 -0.70
CA PHE A 156 3.28 -3.77 -0.70
C PHE A 156 2.57 -4.63 0.35
N GLY A 157 3.26 -5.05 1.44
CA GLY A 157 2.64 -5.67 2.62
C GLY A 157 2.32 -7.15 2.50
N ASN A 158 2.96 -7.89 1.57
CA ASN A 158 2.72 -9.32 1.37
C ASN A 158 1.24 -9.67 1.14
N LEU A 159 0.52 -8.84 0.40
CA LEU A 159 -0.92 -8.99 0.15
C LEU A 159 -1.27 -10.41 -0.35
N PRO A 160 -2.37 -11.01 0.15
CA PRO A 160 -2.87 -12.29 -0.36
C PRO A 160 -3.47 -12.13 -1.78
N THR A 161 -3.95 -13.24 -2.37
CA THR A 161 -4.69 -13.20 -3.64
C THR A 161 -6.14 -13.66 -3.45
N PRO A 162 -7.12 -12.94 -4.02
CA PRO A 162 -6.99 -11.63 -4.65
C PRO A 162 -6.76 -10.53 -3.61
N SER A 163 -6.01 -9.50 -4.00
CA SER A 163 -6.04 -8.19 -3.35
C SER A 163 -6.06 -7.12 -4.41
N LEU A 164 -6.87 -6.10 -4.22
CA LEU A 164 -6.93 -4.94 -5.09
C LEU A 164 -6.70 -3.70 -4.24
N ILE A 165 -5.74 -2.88 -4.64
CA ILE A 165 -5.46 -1.56 -4.04
C ILE A 165 -5.44 -0.50 -5.11
N LEU A 166 -5.96 0.68 -4.81
CA LEU A 166 -5.90 1.84 -5.69
C LEU A 166 -4.79 2.77 -5.23
N LEU A 167 -3.90 3.11 -6.14
CA LEU A 167 -2.84 4.10 -5.92
C LEU A 167 -3.19 5.42 -6.59
N ASP A 168 -2.96 6.52 -5.87
CA ASP A 168 -2.95 7.85 -6.46
C ASP A 168 -1.64 8.13 -7.22
N LYS A 169 -1.56 9.26 -7.91
CA LYS A 169 -0.38 9.68 -8.68
C LYS A 169 0.89 9.88 -7.83
N ASN A 170 0.74 9.99 -6.51
CA ASN A 170 1.86 10.11 -5.57
C ASN A 170 2.28 8.76 -4.97
N GLY A 171 1.67 7.65 -5.41
CA GLY A 171 1.94 6.31 -4.91
C GLY A 171 1.30 5.97 -3.57
N ASN A 172 0.37 6.80 -3.07
CA ASN A 172 -0.36 6.49 -1.85
C ASN A 172 -1.48 5.50 -2.13
N ILE A 173 -1.69 4.55 -1.20
CA ILE A 173 -2.85 3.66 -1.23
C ILE A 173 -4.06 4.47 -0.73
N VAL A 174 -5.04 4.69 -1.61
CA VAL A 174 -6.23 5.51 -1.33
C VAL A 174 -7.52 4.70 -1.23
N TRP A 175 -7.48 3.43 -1.61
CA TRP A 175 -8.58 2.50 -1.48
C TRP A 175 -8.07 1.04 -1.55
N GLU A 176 -8.79 0.13 -0.90
CA GLU A 176 -8.51 -1.31 -0.89
C GLU A 176 -9.83 -2.10 -0.92
N ALA A 177 -9.87 -3.16 -1.73
CA ALA A 177 -11.01 -4.08 -1.73
C ALA A 177 -11.04 -4.93 -0.46
N SER A 178 -12.20 -5.05 0.16
CA SER A 178 -12.42 -5.89 1.34
C SER A 178 -12.98 -7.27 1.02
N SER A 179 -13.33 -7.56 -0.25
CA SER A 179 -13.97 -8.81 -0.67
C SER A 179 -13.02 -9.72 -1.43
N TYR A 180 -13.01 -11.00 -1.05
CA TYR A 180 -12.37 -12.05 -1.84
C TYR A 180 -13.07 -12.27 -3.19
N TRP A 181 -14.42 -12.21 -3.21
CA TRP A 181 -15.22 -12.38 -4.42
C TRP A 181 -15.47 -11.05 -5.10
N TYR A 182 -15.65 -11.09 -6.42
CA TYR A 182 -15.98 -9.88 -7.17
C TYR A 182 -17.18 -9.15 -6.57
N SER A 183 -17.09 -7.83 -6.48
CA SER A 183 -18.14 -6.93 -6.02
C SER A 183 -18.22 -5.72 -6.94
N ALA A 184 -19.31 -5.59 -7.67
CA ALA A 184 -19.56 -4.44 -8.53
C ALA A 184 -19.60 -3.13 -7.73
N ASP A 185 -20.18 -3.16 -6.52
CA ASP A 185 -20.27 -1.98 -5.65
C ASP A 185 -18.87 -1.48 -5.22
N GLN A 186 -17.95 -2.41 -4.89
CA GLN A 186 -16.57 -2.03 -4.53
C GLN A 186 -15.80 -1.51 -5.74
N LEU A 187 -15.99 -2.09 -6.92
CA LEU A 187 -15.36 -1.59 -8.15
C LEU A 187 -15.88 -0.18 -8.51
N GLU A 188 -17.17 0.07 -8.34
CA GLU A 188 -17.77 1.39 -8.52
C GLU A 188 -17.21 2.39 -7.49
N GLU A 189 -17.02 1.97 -6.24
CA GLU A 189 -16.39 2.78 -5.21
C GLU A 189 -14.96 3.17 -5.59
N ALA A 190 -14.14 2.21 -6.04
CA ALA A 190 -12.78 2.47 -6.52
C ALA A 190 -12.80 3.51 -7.67
N GLY A 191 -13.73 3.37 -8.62
CA GLY A 191 -13.91 4.33 -9.71
C GLY A 191 -14.30 5.73 -9.24
N ARG A 192 -15.14 5.85 -8.19
CA ARG A 192 -15.49 7.16 -7.58
C ARG A 192 -14.30 7.79 -6.88
N VAL A 193 -13.52 7.00 -6.13
CA VAL A 193 -12.29 7.49 -5.48
C VAL A 193 -11.32 7.99 -6.55
N ALA A 194 -11.04 7.19 -7.59
CA ALA A 194 -10.15 7.58 -8.69
C ALA A 194 -10.61 8.88 -9.39
N SER A 195 -11.91 9.03 -9.61
CA SER A 195 -12.46 10.25 -10.24
C SER A 195 -12.23 11.50 -9.38
N GLY A 196 -12.30 11.41 -8.05
CA GLY A 196 -12.00 12.50 -7.14
C GLY A 196 -10.51 12.86 -7.03
N LEU A 197 -9.62 12.04 -7.56
CA LEU A 197 -8.17 12.30 -7.61
C LEU A 197 -7.75 13.06 -8.88
N SER A 198 -8.64 13.14 -9.87
CA SER A 198 -8.36 13.72 -11.19
C SER A 198 -8.64 15.22 -11.27
N ASP A 199 -9.19 15.82 -10.19
CA ASP A 199 -9.49 17.23 -10.02
C ASP A 199 -8.34 17.97 -9.30
#